data_29b0bba2866374a8e9d2d858b86646d6
#
_entry.id   29b0bba2866374a8e9d2d858b86646d6
#
_cell.length_a   1.000
_cell.length_b   1.000
_cell.length_c   1.000
_cell.angle_alpha   90.00
_cell.angle_beta   90.00
_cell.angle_gamma   90.00
#
_symmetry.space_group_name_H-M   'P 1'
#
loop_
_entity.id
_entity.type
_entity.pdbx_description
1 polymer ?
#
loop_
_entity_poly.entity_id
_entity_poly.type
_entity_poly.pdbx_seq_one_letter_code
_entity_poly.pdbx_strand_id
1 'polypeptide(L)'
;MIEEGGDNAFRVTDLAARCDVAIGLLYHYYKDRDGLIAAVRESQFLAHIEADVAMLSNIVSHEGDLDAVLKILVDDFSDPRSKTRNEFRLDRMDALVAARHNPDLLQRLTDAEARLTVEIIATVQQAKRDGLVDPVVDDKALAFMLEVIPLGTALSNVYGEYMPDHEAWRALLTRMLLSLLPPA
;
A
#
# COMPACT_ATOMS: atom_id res chain seq x y z
N MET A 1 16.54 7.32 9.56
CA MET A 1 16.87 8.77 9.36
C MET A 1 15.69 9.55 8.79
N ILE A 2 15.17 9.21 7.61
CA ILE A 2 13.95 9.86 7.06
C ILE A 2 12.74 9.37 7.86
N GLU A 3 12.64 8.10 8.18
CA GLU A 3 11.59 7.50 9.01
C GLU A 3 11.47 8.09 10.42
N GLU A 4 12.58 8.50 11.03
CA GLU A 4 12.62 9.01 12.42
C GLU A 4 12.41 10.53 12.51
N GLY A 5 12.79 11.29 11.48
CA GLY A 5 12.80 12.75 11.53
C GLY A 5 12.18 13.44 10.32
N GLY A 6 11.63 12.67 9.38
CA GLY A 6 11.10 13.19 8.12
C GLY A 6 12.17 13.80 7.20
N ASP A 7 11.74 14.28 6.06
CA ASP A 7 12.63 14.83 5.03
C ASP A 7 13.44 16.03 5.53
N ASN A 8 12.88 16.83 6.44
CA ASN A 8 13.55 18.01 6.97
C ASN A 8 14.76 17.70 7.87
N ALA A 9 14.76 16.57 8.55
CA ALA A 9 15.86 16.11 9.39
C ALA A 9 16.97 15.42 8.61
N PHE A 10 16.72 15.02 7.36
CA PHE A 10 17.67 14.32 6.53
C PHE A 10 18.84 15.21 6.11
N ARG A 11 20.07 14.77 6.43
CA ARG A 11 21.33 15.42 6.04
C ARG A 11 22.14 14.47 5.17
N VAL A 12 22.52 14.93 3.98
CA VAL A 12 23.36 14.15 3.04
C VAL A 12 24.74 13.85 3.65
N THR A 13 25.26 14.76 4.47
CA THR A 13 26.50 14.57 5.22
C THR A 13 26.47 13.38 6.15
N ASP A 14 25.35 13.23 6.87
CA ASP A 14 25.18 12.15 7.84
C ASP A 14 25.01 10.79 7.13
N LEU A 15 24.31 10.79 5.99
CA LEU A 15 24.20 9.60 5.13
C LEU A 15 25.58 9.19 4.60
N ALA A 16 26.33 10.14 4.05
CA ALA A 16 27.66 9.89 3.50
C ALA A 16 28.61 9.30 4.55
N ALA A 17 28.59 9.88 5.78
CA ALA A 17 29.38 9.38 6.90
C ALA A 17 28.97 7.97 7.35
N ARG A 18 27.65 7.68 7.40
CA ARG A 18 27.15 6.32 7.78
C ARG A 18 27.45 5.25 6.74
N CYS A 19 27.47 5.62 5.46
CA CYS A 19 27.79 4.71 4.35
C CYS A 19 29.29 4.62 4.05
N ASP A 20 30.11 5.43 4.72
CA ASP A 20 31.56 5.56 4.45
C ASP A 20 31.84 5.89 2.96
N VAL A 21 31.10 6.86 2.42
CA VAL A 21 31.25 7.29 1.02
C VAL A 21 31.43 8.81 0.95
N ALA A 22 32.10 9.27 -0.11
CA ALA A 22 32.23 10.70 -0.38
C ALA A 22 30.85 11.29 -0.78
N ILE A 23 30.52 12.49 -0.28
CA ILE A 23 29.30 13.23 -0.63
C ILE A 23 29.17 13.41 -2.15
N GLY A 24 30.30 13.67 -2.84
CA GLY A 24 30.33 13.81 -4.30
C GLY A 24 29.86 12.53 -5.05
N LEU A 25 30.09 11.35 -4.47
CA LEU A 25 29.60 10.09 -5.04
C LEU A 25 28.06 10.02 -4.96
N LEU A 26 27.48 10.42 -3.84
CA LEU A 26 26.01 10.47 -3.70
C LEU A 26 25.39 11.42 -4.73
N TYR A 27 25.95 12.63 -4.88
CA TYR A 27 25.42 13.58 -5.88
C TYR A 27 25.69 13.17 -7.33
N HIS A 28 26.70 12.36 -7.57
CA HIS A 28 26.92 11.78 -8.90
C HIS A 28 25.77 10.84 -9.33
N TYR A 29 25.26 10.04 -8.39
CA TYR A 29 24.15 9.10 -8.68
C TYR A 29 22.76 9.72 -8.57
N TYR A 30 22.56 10.62 -7.62
CA TYR A 30 21.23 11.13 -7.24
C TYR A 30 21.01 12.61 -7.58
N LYS A 31 21.99 13.25 -8.23
CA LYS A 31 22.02 14.67 -8.62
C LYS A 31 22.06 15.64 -7.43
N ASP A 32 21.07 15.57 -6.55
CA ASP A 32 20.90 16.47 -5.41
C ASP A 32 20.24 15.77 -4.22
N ARG A 33 19.93 16.53 -3.18
CA ARG A 33 19.26 16.06 -1.97
C ARG A 33 17.85 15.51 -2.27
N ASP A 34 17.12 16.19 -3.15
CA ASP A 34 15.74 15.79 -3.47
C ASP A 34 15.72 14.52 -4.30
N GLY A 35 16.70 14.30 -5.16
CA GLY A 35 16.92 13.04 -5.85
C GLY A 35 17.22 11.87 -4.91
N LEU A 36 17.98 12.11 -3.83
CA LEU A 36 18.21 11.10 -2.78
C LEU A 36 16.91 10.77 -2.04
N ILE A 37 16.12 11.76 -1.65
CA ILE A 37 14.82 11.56 -0.99
C ILE A 37 13.88 10.77 -1.92
N ALA A 38 13.81 11.15 -3.18
CA ALA A 38 13.00 10.46 -4.17
C ALA A 38 13.38 8.98 -4.31
N ALA A 39 14.67 8.66 -4.31
CA ALA A 39 15.14 7.28 -4.38
C ALA A 39 14.78 6.45 -3.13
N VAL A 40 14.81 7.07 -1.94
CA VAL A 40 14.34 6.41 -0.71
C VAL A 40 12.84 6.15 -0.77
N ARG A 41 12.04 7.16 -1.16
CA ARG A 41 10.58 7.01 -1.29
C ARG A 41 10.19 5.95 -2.32
N GLU A 42 10.89 5.89 -3.44
CA GLU A 42 10.74 4.82 -4.43
C GLU A 42 11.04 3.45 -3.84
N SER A 43 12.16 3.31 -3.13
CA SER A 43 12.56 2.04 -2.52
C SER A 43 11.54 1.55 -1.49
N GLN A 44 11.03 2.44 -0.63
CA GLN A 44 9.97 2.14 0.33
C GLN A 44 8.68 1.72 -0.39
N PHE A 45 8.26 2.48 -1.39
CA PHE A 45 7.08 2.16 -2.20
C PHE A 45 7.17 0.77 -2.83
N LEU A 46 8.30 0.45 -3.47
CA LEU A 46 8.53 -0.87 -4.07
C LEU A 46 8.49 -2.01 -3.04
N ALA A 47 9.09 -1.81 -1.87
CA ALA A 47 9.05 -2.81 -0.80
C ALA A 47 7.60 -3.06 -0.30
N HIS A 48 6.78 -2.01 -0.24
CA HIS A 48 5.36 -2.15 0.13
C HIS A 48 4.54 -2.87 -0.94
N ILE A 49 4.79 -2.59 -2.24
CA ILE A 49 4.18 -3.33 -3.35
C ILE A 49 4.53 -4.83 -3.26
N GLU A 50 5.79 -5.16 -3.02
CA GLU A 50 6.22 -6.56 -2.86
C GLU A 50 5.54 -7.25 -1.67
N ALA A 51 5.38 -6.56 -0.55
CA ALA A 51 4.66 -7.08 0.62
C ALA A 51 3.17 -7.30 0.34
N ASP A 52 2.53 -6.41 -0.41
CA ASP A 52 1.12 -6.53 -0.79
C ASP A 52 0.92 -7.67 -1.80
N VAL A 53 1.80 -7.84 -2.78
CA VAL A 53 1.79 -9.00 -3.70
C VAL A 53 1.96 -10.33 -2.95
N ALA A 54 2.87 -10.39 -1.98
CA ALA A 54 3.04 -11.59 -1.16
C ALA A 54 1.77 -11.93 -0.35
N MET A 55 1.05 -10.91 0.12
CA MET A 55 -0.21 -11.10 0.83
C MET A 55 -1.33 -11.58 -0.11
N LEU A 56 -1.41 -11.07 -1.35
CA LEU A 56 -2.36 -11.57 -2.35
C LEU A 56 -2.12 -13.05 -2.66
N SER A 57 -0.86 -13.47 -2.75
CA SER A 57 -0.50 -14.88 -2.92
C SER A 57 -1.00 -15.73 -1.75
N ASN A 58 -0.99 -15.20 -0.53
CA ASN A 58 -1.56 -15.86 0.63
C ASN A 58 -3.09 -15.99 0.53
N ILE A 59 -3.81 -14.97 0.04
CA ILE A 59 -5.26 -15.04 -0.22
C ILE A 59 -5.57 -16.20 -1.18
N VAL A 60 -4.86 -16.27 -2.30
CA VAL A 60 -5.05 -17.31 -3.32
C VAL A 60 -4.81 -18.71 -2.75
N SER A 61 -3.88 -18.87 -1.82
CA SER A 61 -3.57 -20.18 -1.21
C SER A 61 -4.67 -20.76 -0.32
N HIS A 62 -5.69 -19.96 0.04
CA HIS A 62 -6.81 -20.41 0.88
C HIS A 62 -7.98 -21.04 0.11
N GLU A 63 -7.84 -21.25 -1.21
CA GLU A 63 -8.72 -22.09 -2.06
C GLU A 63 -10.23 -21.92 -1.80
N GLY A 64 -10.71 -20.69 -1.71
CA GLY A 64 -12.13 -20.40 -1.50
C GLY A 64 -12.60 -20.41 -0.04
N ASP A 65 -11.71 -20.48 0.94
CA ASP A 65 -12.04 -20.27 2.36
C ASP A 65 -12.39 -18.78 2.60
N LEU A 66 -13.70 -18.49 2.57
CA LEU A 66 -14.23 -17.14 2.75
C LEU A 66 -13.82 -16.52 4.08
N ASP A 67 -13.82 -17.28 5.17
CA ASP A 67 -13.49 -16.75 6.50
C ASP A 67 -12.01 -16.34 6.57
N ALA A 68 -11.11 -17.14 5.99
CA ALA A 68 -9.71 -16.83 5.91
C ALA A 68 -9.45 -15.58 5.03
N VAL A 69 -10.12 -15.49 3.87
CA VAL A 69 -10.02 -14.32 2.97
C VAL A 69 -10.54 -13.06 3.66
N LEU A 70 -11.69 -13.10 4.31
CA LEU A 70 -12.25 -11.96 5.05
C LEU A 70 -11.33 -11.53 6.17
N LYS A 71 -10.74 -12.47 6.92
CA LYS A 71 -9.77 -12.15 7.97
C LYS A 71 -8.58 -11.37 7.40
N ILE A 72 -7.99 -11.81 6.31
CA ILE A 72 -6.86 -11.13 5.69
C ILE A 72 -7.26 -9.72 5.24
N LEU A 73 -8.37 -9.58 4.54
CA LEU A 73 -8.80 -8.29 3.99
C LEU A 73 -9.24 -7.29 5.08
N VAL A 74 -9.93 -7.76 6.11
CA VAL A 74 -10.51 -6.89 7.15
C VAL A 74 -9.53 -6.65 8.28
N ASP A 75 -8.90 -7.70 8.83
CA ASP A 75 -8.08 -7.60 10.04
C ASP A 75 -6.62 -7.26 9.74
N ASP A 76 -6.05 -7.85 8.67
CA ASP A 76 -4.62 -7.66 8.40
C ASP A 76 -4.36 -6.48 7.46
N PHE A 77 -5.21 -6.29 6.43
CA PHE A 77 -4.97 -5.30 5.39
C PHE A 77 -5.63 -3.95 5.66
N SER A 78 -6.87 -3.96 6.15
CA SER A 78 -7.67 -2.74 6.30
C SER A 78 -7.85 -2.27 7.74
N ASP A 79 -7.14 -2.86 8.73
CA ASP A 79 -7.18 -2.37 10.11
C ASP A 79 -6.56 -0.98 10.23
N PRO A 80 -7.34 0.06 10.59
CA PRO A 80 -6.84 1.42 10.75
C PRO A 80 -5.93 1.58 11.98
N ARG A 81 -5.88 0.60 12.88
CA ARG A 81 -5.06 0.62 14.10
C ARG A 81 -3.72 -0.08 13.94
N SER A 82 -3.50 -0.79 12.85
CA SER A 82 -2.23 -1.42 12.55
C SER A 82 -1.14 -0.37 12.32
N LYS A 83 -0.19 -0.24 13.27
CA LYS A 83 0.91 0.73 13.16
C LYS A 83 1.76 0.48 11.91
N THR A 84 2.16 -0.78 11.69
CA THR A 84 2.97 -1.15 10.52
C THR A 84 2.26 -0.84 9.21
N ARG A 85 0.98 -1.19 9.07
CA ARG A 85 0.20 -0.87 7.88
C ARG A 85 0.01 0.63 7.70
N ASN A 86 -0.16 1.36 8.81
CA ASN A 86 -0.29 2.81 8.76
C ASN A 86 1.01 3.49 8.29
N GLU A 87 2.17 3.03 8.72
CA GLU A 87 3.47 3.49 8.22
C GLU A 87 3.57 3.26 6.70
N PHE A 88 3.23 2.07 6.21
CA PHE A 88 3.20 1.76 4.78
C PHE A 88 2.29 2.70 3.98
N ARG A 89 1.10 3.01 4.51
CA ARG A 89 0.15 3.93 3.86
C ARG A 89 0.70 5.34 3.76
N LEU A 90 1.32 5.83 4.84
CA LEU A 90 1.95 7.15 4.88
C LEU A 90 3.14 7.22 3.92
N ASP A 91 4.00 6.21 3.89
CA ASP A 91 5.12 6.14 2.95
C ASP A 91 4.66 6.15 1.48
N ARG A 92 3.55 5.44 1.18
CA ARG A 92 2.95 5.49 -0.17
C ARG A 92 2.44 6.89 -0.51
N MET A 93 1.80 7.59 0.44
CA MET A 93 1.35 8.97 0.24
C MET A 93 2.53 9.92 0.04
N ASP A 94 3.59 9.78 0.82
CA ASP A 94 4.81 10.59 0.69
C ASP A 94 5.48 10.39 -0.67
N ALA A 95 5.53 9.14 -1.16
CA ALA A 95 6.05 8.84 -2.49
C ALA A 95 5.22 9.54 -3.59
N LEU A 96 3.89 9.51 -3.49
CA LEU A 96 2.99 10.19 -4.43
C LEU A 96 3.18 11.72 -4.38
N VAL A 97 3.34 12.29 -3.18
CA VAL A 97 3.62 13.74 -3.03
C VAL A 97 4.96 14.10 -3.65
N ALA A 98 6.02 13.31 -3.44
CA ALA A 98 7.33 13.51 -4.05
C ALA A 98 7.27 13.41 -5.59
N ALA A 99 6.44 12.53 -6.13
CA ALA A 99 6.27 12.33 -7.56
C ALA A 99 5.54 13.50 -8.27
N ARG A 100 4.80 14.35 -7.57
CA ARG A 100 4.03 15.46 -8.17
C ARG A 100 4.87 16.38 -9.06
N HIS A 101 6.14 16.56 -8.73
CA HIS A 101 7.06 17.45 -9.44
C HIS A 101 8.27 16.69 -10.01
N ASN A 102 8.20 15.36 -10.06
CA ASN A 102 9.25 14.48 -10.58
C ASN A 102 8.62 13.43 -11.54
N PRO A 103 8.54 13.75 -12.86
CA PRO A 103 7.93 12.86 -13.84
C PRO A 103 8.60 11.48 -13.93
N ASP A 104 9.92 11.41 -13.75
CA ASP A 104 10.66 10.14 -13.79
C ASP A 104 10.28 9.25 -12.60
N LEU A 105 10.14 9.83 -11.39
CA LEU A 105 9.67 9.12 -10.22
C LEU A 105 8.22 8.68 -10.42
N LEU A 106 7.34 9.57 -10.90
CA LEU A 106 5.94 9.23 -11.17
C LEU A 106 5.82 8.04 -12.12
N GLN A 107 6.62 7.99 -13.19
CA GLN A 107 6.60 6.85 -14.12
C GLN A 107 7.01 5.55 -13.42
N ARG A 108 8.07 5.56 -12.61
CA ARG A 108 8.51 4.35 -11.88
C ARG A 108 7.48 3.86 -10.86
N LEU A 109 6.82 4.79 -10.14
CA LEU A 109 5.74 4.42 -9.22
C LEU A 109 4.53 3.87 -10.00
N THR A 110 4.19 4.45 -11.16
CA THR A 110 3.12 3.95 -12.04
C THR A 110 3.41 2.54 -12.52
N ASP A 111 4.65 2.24 -12.93
CA ASP A 111 5.04 0.92 -13.39
C ASP A 111 5.00 -0.13 -12.24
N ALA A 112 5.34 0.29 -11.02
CA ALA A 112 5.25 -0.56 -9.84
C ALA A 112 3.79 -0.84 -9.46
N GLU A 113 2.94 0.19 -9.44
CA GLU A 113 1.51 0.08 -9.14
C GLU A 113 0.79 -0.79 -10.18
N ALA A 114 1.14 -0.66 -11.45
CA ALA A 114 0.56 -1.49 -12.51
C ALA A 114 0.81 -2.99 -12.28
N ARG A 115 1.98 -3.38 -11.73
CA ARG A 115 2.27 -4.77 -11.37
C ARG A 115 1.36 -5.25 -10.25
N LEU A 116 1.19 -4.47 -9.19
CA LEU A 116 0.27 -4.81 -8.08
C LEU A 116 -1.17 -4.94 -8.59
N THR A 117 -1.64 -3.98 -9.36
CA THR A 117 -2.99 -3.99 -9.93
C THR A 117 -3.25 -5.23 -10.78
N VAL A 118 -2.28 -5.69 -11.58
CA VAL A 118 -2.40 -6.94 -12.37
C VAL A 118 -2.58 -8.15 -11.44
N GLU A 119 -1.81 -8.24 -10.36
CA GLU A 119 -1.92 -9.33 -9.38
C GLU A 119 -3.26 -9.29 -8.63
N ILE A 120 -3.74 -8.10 -8.24
CA ILE A 120 -5.07 -7.95 -7.62
C ILE A 120 -6.17 -8.40 -8.59
N ILE A 121 -6.11 -7.98 -9.85
CA ILE A 121 -7.09 -8.41 -10.87
C ILE A 121 -7.07 -9.93 -11.03
N ALA A 122 -5.91 -10.56 -11.08
CA ALA A 122 -5.78 -12.01 -11.17
C ALA A 122 -6.40 -12.71 -9.93
N THR A 123 -6.18 -12.14 -8.74
CA THR A 123 -6.77 -12.62 -7.48
C THR A 123 -8.30 -12.49 -7.49
N VAL A 124 -8.83 -11.35 -7.95
CA VAL A 124 -10.29 -11.13 -8.12
C VAL A 124 -10.88 -12.16 -9.09
N GLN A 125 -10.21 -12.41 -10.21
CA GLN A 125 -10.66 -13.42 -11.18
C GLN A 125 -10.63 -14.83 -10.62
N GLN A 126 -9.65 -15.16 -9.78
CA GLN A 126 -9.65 -16.43 -9.05
C GLN A 126 -10.81 -16.50 -8.07
N ALA A 127 -11.04 -15.47 -7.25
CA ALA A 127 -12.15 -15.39 -6.32
C ALA A 127 -13.53 -15.57 -7.01
N LYS A 128 -13.69 -15.06 -8.24
CA LYS A 128 -14.89 -15.32 -9.06
C LYS A 128 -15.04 -16.79 -9.44
N ARG A 129 -13.95 -17.45 -9.85
CA ARG A 129 -13.97 -18.89 -10.16
C ARG A 129 -14.33 -19.73 -8.94
N ASP A 130 -13.90 -19.30 -7.76
CA ASP A 130 -14.15 -19.99 -6.48
C ASP A 130 -15.53 -19.64 -5.88
N GLY A 131 -16.32 -18.78 -6.54
CA GLY A 131 -17.65 -18.38 -6.08
C GLY A 131 -17.65 -17.39 -4.91
N LEU A 132 -16.53 -16.74 -4.64
CA LEU A 132 -16.38 -15.74 -3.58
C LEU A 132 -16.70 -14.31 -4.05
N VAL A 133 -16.82 -14.09 -5.36
CA VAL A 133 -17.18 -12.80 -5.96
C VAL A 133 -18.18 -13.04 -7.09
N ASP A 134 -19.25 -12.25 -7.12
CA ASP A 134 -20.24 -12.27 -8.19
C ASP A 134 -19.56 -11.98 -9.54
N PRO A 135 -19.74 -12.83 -10.57
CA PRO A 135 -19.18 -12.61 -11.91
C PRO A 135 -19.54 -11.26 -12.54
N VAL A 136 -20.65 -10.63 -12.14
CA VAL A 136 -21.09 -9.33 -12.66
C VAL A 136 -20.23 -8.16 -12.18
N VAL A 137 -19.50 -8.30 -11.06
CA VAL A 137 -18.61 -7.26 -10.52
C VAL A 137 -17.47 -7.01 -11.50
N ASP A 138 -17.19 -5.75 -11.83
CA ASP A 138 -16.06 -5.40 -12.69
C ASP A 138 -14.72 -5.63 -11.97
N ASP A 139 -13.80 -6.37 -12.61
CA ASP A 139 -12.52 -6.77 -12.01
C ASP A 139 -11.66 -5.56 -11.63
N LYS A 140 -11.61 -4.54 -12.50
CA LYS A 140 -10.78 -3.34 -12.29
C LYS A 140 -11.38 -2.43 -11.22
N ALA A 141 -12.71 -2.31 -11.19
CA ALA A 141 -13.39 -1.52 -10.16
C ALA A 141 -13.18 -2.14 -8.77
N LEU A 142 -13.28 -3.47 -8.67
CA LEU A 142 -13.02 -4.17 -7.41
C LEU A 142 -11.54 -4.08 -7.01
N ALA A 143 -10.62 -4.28 -7.94
CA ALA A 143 -9.18 -4.12 -7.68
C ALA A 143 -8.88 -2.72 -7.13
N PHE A 144 -9.38 -1.67 -7.78
CA PHE A 144 -9.20 -0.30 -7.33
C PHE A 144 -9.80 -0.06 -5.92
N MET A 145 -10.98 -0.60 -5.64
CA MET A 145 -11.61 -0.50 -4.32
C MET A 145 -10.73 -1.16 -3.23
N LEU A 146 -10.17 -2.34 -3.51
CA LEU A 146 -9.30 -3.07 -2.60
C LEU A 146 -7.99 -2.33 -2.31
N GLU A 147 -7.51 -1.48 -3.19
CA GLU A 147 -6.36 -0.60 -2.96
C GLU A 147 -6.74 0.68 -2.20
N VAL A 148 -7.85 1.33 -2.58
CA VAL A 148 -8.25 2.63 -2.03
C VAL A 148 -8.72 2.54 -0.60
N ILE A 149 -9.50 1.51 -0.22
CA ILE A 149 -10.02 1.38 1.15
C ILE A 149 -8.89 1.27 2.17
N PRO A 150 -7.92 0.36 2.03
CA PRO A 150 -6.81 0.30 2.97
C PRO A 150 -5.98 1.59 3.02
N LEU A 151 -5.68 2.19 1.86
CA LEU A 151 -4.93 3.45 1.80
C LEU A 151 -5.69 4.57 2.52
N GLY A 152 -7.01 4.65 2.34
CA GLY A 152 -7.89 5.63 2.99
C GLY A 152 -7.89 5.51 4.51
N THR A 153 -7.56 4.36 5.09
CA THR A 153 -7.49 4.21 6.55
C THR A 153 -6.34 5.00 7.19
N ALA A 154 -5.39 5.54 6.40
CA ALA A 154 -4.42 6.51 6.89
C ALA A 154 -5.07 7.76 7.51
N LEU A 155 -6.31 8.09 7.13
CA LEU A 155 -7.08 9.17 7.76
C LEU A 155 -7.28 8.96 9.27
N SER A 156 -7.15 7.73 9.78
CA SER A 156 -7.21 7.44 11.21
C SER A 156 -6.27 8.31 12.05
N ASN A 157 -5.15 8.76 11.46
CA ASN A 157 -4.19 9.64 12.12
C ASN A 157 -4.76 11.03 12.49
N VAL A 158 -5.85 11.47 11.86
CA VAL A 158 -6.44 12.80 12.05
C VAL A 158 -7.90 12.74 12.52
N TYR A 159 -8.46 11.54 12.69
CA TYR A 159 -9.88 11.38 13.08
C TYR A 159 -10.12 11.67 14.57
N GLY A 160 -9.11 11.51 15.44
CA GLY A 160 -9.23 11.80 16.87
C GLY A 160 -10.39 11.06 17.53
N GLU A 161 -11.25 11.80 18.24
CA GLU A 161 -12.43 11.25 18.95
C GLU A 161 -13.53 10.69 18.03
N TYR A 162 -13.51 11.07 16.74
CA TYR A 162 -14.45 10.56 15.73
C TYR A 162 -14.05 9.22 15.14
N MET A 163 -12.94 8.64 15.58
CA MET A 163 -12.52 7.32 15.12
C MET A 163 -13.56 6.28 15.50
N PRO A 164 -14.11 5.50 14.52
CA PRO A 164 -15.12 4.50 14.82
C PRO A 164 -14.57 3.41 15.75
N ASP A 165 -15.48 2.80 16.50
CA ASP A 165 -15.17 1.56 17.22
C ASP A 165 -14.65 0.49 16.25
N HIS A 166 -13.71 -0.31 16.72
CA HIS A 166 -13.06 -1.32 15.88
C HIS A 166 -14.03 -2.38 15.39
N GLU A 167 -14.89 -2.87 16.26
CA GLU A 167 -15.86 -3.90 15.88
C GLU A 167 -16.89 -3.34 14.90
N ALA A 168 -17.29 -2.07 15.08
CA ALA A 168 -18.17 -1.38 14.14
C ALA A 168 -17.51 -1.23 12.75
N TRP A 169 -16.22 -0.87 12.70
CA TRP A 169 -15.46 -0.81 11.46
C TRP A 169 -15.37 -2.17 10.77
N ARG A 170 -14.97 -3.21 11.51
CA ARG A 170 -14.88 -4.59 11.01
C ARG A 170 -16.22 -5.08 10.46
N ALA A 171 -17.29 -4.92 11.24
CA ALA A 171 -18.62 -5.35 10.84
C ALA A 171 -19.11 -4.66 9.56
N LEU A 172 -18.86 -3.35 9.41
CA LEU A 172 -19.20 -2.62 8.20
C LEU A 172 -18.41 -3.14 7.00
N LEU A 173 -17.10 -3.28 7.12
CA LEU A 173 -16.24 -3.72 6.02
C LEU A 173 -16.53 -5.17 5.62
N THR A 174 -16.72 -6.07 6.60
CA THR A 174 -17.17 -7.45 6.36
C THR A 174 -18.50 -7.47 5.60
N ARG A 175 -19.48 -6.68 6.02
CA ARG A 175 -20.77 -6.59 5.34
C ARG A 175 -20.63 -6.10 3.89
N MET A 176 -19.77 -5.13 3.64
CA MET A 176 -19.49 -4.64 2.29
C MET A 176 -18.87 -5.75 1.42
N LEU A 177 -17.89 -6.48 1.94
CA LEU A 177 -17.26 -7.58 1.21
C LEU A 177 -18.23 -8.74 0.97
N LEU A 178 -19.05 -9.11 1.95
CA LEU A 178 -20.07 -10.15 1.78
C LEU A 178 -21.14 -9.78 0.74
N SER A 179 -21.39 -8.49 0.51
CA SER A 179 -22.32 -8.05 -0.55
C SER A 179 -21.79 -8.28 -1.97
N LEU A 180 -20.52 -8.66 -2.11
CA LEU A 180 -19.90 -8.99 -3.40
C LEU A 180 -20.06 -10.48 -3.75
N LEU A 181 -20.59 -11.31 -2.83
CA LEU A 181 -20.86 -12.72 -3.11
C LEU A 181 -21.96 -12.86 -4.18
N PRO A 182 -21.94 -13.96 -4.97
CA PRO A 182 -23.03 -14.28 -5.88
C PRO A 182 -24.36 -14.35 -5.15
N PRO A 183 -25.47 -13.93 -5.79
CA PRO A 183 -26.80 -14.12 -5.21
C PRO A 183 -27.10 -15.62 -5.05
N ALA A 184 -27.78 -15.95 -3.95
CA ALA A 184 -28.17 -17.33 -3.62
C ALA A 184 -29.17 -17.91 -4.65
#